data_fc91bfc3c0aafe7e40cf4dbde20c850e
#
_entry.id   fc91bfc3c0aafe7e40cf4dbde20c850e
#
_cell.length_a   1.000
_cell.length_b   1.000
_cell.length_c   1.000
_cell.angle_alpha   90.00
_cell.angle_beta   90.00
_cell.angle_gamma   90.00
#
_symmetry.space_group_name_H-M   'P 1'
#
loop_
_entity.id
_entity.type
_entity.pdbx_description
1 polymer ?
#
loop_
_entity_poly.entity_id
_entity_poly.type
_entity_poly.pdbx_seq_one_letter_code
_entity_poly.pdbx_strand_id
1 'polypeptide(L)'
;MKRTLAVVTLSFCGLAAFAGIHEEYTEGYEILSSEASSKYQELPMSFYKEGKVAFFRNDTAYTATIGNMYDLVDIEVCPELTGLGIYGTFAYDPRKRTIYFARVDEIGNADMFEATLQGGSFSEPKLMKIEGLDKLRKKIRGSSTVIAGWTYRYDRVTGFFNPTLANNGTRIYFSADFKGHGFGNRDIWYIDKAKNKEEVGADWVMPKNASDTVIPFNTKAREDYPFVVGDSIMYFTSDRPGGFGGLDVYMSRYEKDHEFKIYDTTLKDSVVVKRDIWTPAVNLDSTFNTRANEYNFIGSSKLVMFLSNRTGGKGKDDIYVPMPFRAEPDVDLMPEITLTEPKGFNWVLFFFDFDKSDMKPEYFVQLDELVSAMKEFPGVVFEISGHTDERGSDKYNMRLSQERADYVRKLLIERGMSPNELKAIGKGFHETVIKNAQTEPEHEQNRRVDIKILNE
;
A
#
# COMPACT_ATOMS: atom_id res chain seq x y z
N MET A 1 -36.23 -26.51 6.75
CA MET A 1 -34.96 -27.25 6.64
C MET A 1 -33.86 -26.44 7.31
N LYS A 2 -33.40 -26.89 8.48
CA LYS A 2 -32.35 -26.22 9.24
C LYS A 2 -31.01 -26.51 8.58
N ARG A 3 -30.31 -25.48 8.12
CA ARG A 3 -28.91 -25.59 7.65
C ARG A 3 -28.01 -25.62 8.89
N THR A 4 -27.40 -26.76 9.15
CA THR A 4 -26.36 -26.91 10.17
C THR A 4 -25.08 -26.31 9.63
N LEU A 5 -24.64 -25.21 10.25
CA LEU A 5 -23.34 -24.60 9.98
C LEU A 5 -22.28 -25.46 10.67
N ALA A 6 -21.44 -26.13 9.90
CA ALA A 6 -20.25 -26.79 10.44
C ALA A 6 -19.19 -25.73 10.72
N VAL A 7 -18.86 -25.54 11.99
CA VAL A 7 -17.74 -24.70 12.44
C VAL A 7 -16.45 -25.45 12.11
N VAL A 8 -15.69 -24.94 11.15
CA VAL A 8 -14.34 -25.42 10.87
C VAL A 8 -13.39 -24.69 11.81
N THR A 9 -12.81 -25.41 12.75
CA THR A 9 -11.69 -24.94 13.56
C THR A 9 -10.47 -24.85 12.68
N LEU A 10 -10.06 -23.62 12.35
CA LEU A 10 -8.81 -23.31 11.67
C LEU A 10 -7.65 -23.49 12.67
N SER A 11 -6.80 -24.50 12.43
CA SER A 11 -5.49 -24.57 13.07
C SER A 11 -4.60 -23.46 12.55
N PHE A 12 -4.31 -22.50 13.43
CA PHE A 12 -3.28 -21.50 13.19
C PHE A 12 -1.89 -22.16 13.28
N CYS A 13 -1.32 -22.56 12.16
CA CYS A 13 0.10 -22.86 12.00
C CYS A 13 0.60 -22.11 10.77
N GLY A 14 1.35 -21.03 10.97
CA GLY A 14 1.98 -20.30 9.89
C GLY A 14 1.89 -18.77 10.00
N LEU A 15 2.01 -18.23 11.21
CA LEU A 15 2.16 -16.78 11.42
C LEU A 15 3.65 -16.45 11.53
N ALA A 16 4.36 -16.46 10.42
CA ALA A 16 5.67 -15.81 10.33
C ALA A 16 6.05 -15.67 8.86
N ALA A 17 5.68 -14.57 8.25
CA ALA A 17 6.36 -13.89 7.15
C ALA A 17 5.36 -13.05 6.34
N PHE A 18 5.27 -11.84 6.62
CA PHE A 18 4.76 -10.64 5.96
C PHE A 18 4.01 -9.79 6.98
N ALA A 19 4.79 -9.09 7.80
CA ALA A 19 4.27 -7.96 8.57
C ALA A 19 3.56 -7.01 7.59
N GLY A 20 2.34 -6.62 7.88
CA GLY A 20 1.68 -5.57 7.11
C GLY A 20 2.41 -4.25 7.33
N ILE A 21 2.39 -3.32 6.39
CA ILE A 21 3.05 -2.02 6.52
C ILE A 21 2.71 -1.34 7.87
N HIS A 22 1.49 -1.54 8.38
CA HIS A 22 1.01 -0.96 9.63
C HIS A 22 1.68 -1.54 10.89
N GLU A 23 2.21 -2.77 10.85
CA GLU A 23 2.81 -3.42 12.02
C GLU A 23 4.10 -2.73 12.48
N GLU A 24 4.77 -2.01 11.59
CA GLU A 24 5.95 -1.19 11.90
C GLU A 24 5.63 0.03 12.79
N TYR A 25 4.34 0.42 12.88
CA TYR A 25 3.89 1.62 13.58
C TYR A 25 3.07 1.34 14.84
N THR A 26 3.16 0.14 15.42
CA THR A 26 2.39 -0.24 16.63
C THR A 26 3.09 0.14 17.92
N GLU A 27 4.42 0.24 17.93
CA GLU A 27 5.21 0.59 19.11
C GLU A 27 6.03 1.87 18.87
N GLY A 28 5.98 2.80 19.80
CA GLY A 28 6.76 4.04 19.75
C GLY A 28 6.25 5.08 18.75
N TYR A 29 5.02 4.93 18.24
CA TYR A 29 4.37 5.86 17.30
C TYR A 29 3.02 6.35 17.82
N GLU A 30 2.69 7.59 17.47
CA GLU A 30 1.40 8.21 17.69
C GLU A 30 0.78 8.57 16.35
N ILE A 31 -0.52 8.38 16.20
CA ILE A 31 -1.25 8.77 14.98
C ILE A 31 -1.64 10.24 15.10
N LEU A 32 -1.01 11.08 14.31
CA LEU A 32 -1.24 12.53 14.31
C LEU A 32 -1.77 13.02 12.95
N SER A 33 -2.47 14.17 12.99
CA SER A 33 -2.85 14.87 11.77
C SER A 33 -1.61 15.40 11.07
N SER A 34 -1.46 15.07 9.78
CA SER A 34 -0.38 15.53 8.91
C SER A 34 -0.32 17.07 8.84
N GLU A 35 0.86 17.63 8.66
CA GLU A 35 1.01 19.04 8.32
C GLU A 35 0.32 19.39 6.99
N ALA A 36 0.13 18.42 6.11
CA ALA A 36 -0.65 18.58 4.89
C ALA A 36 -2.16 18.79 5.13
N SER A 37 -2.68 18.45 6.31
CA SER A 37 -4.09 18.70 6.64
C SER A 37 -4.39 20.20 6.82
N SER A 38 -5.61 20.60 6.50
CA SER A 38 -6.06 21.99 6.54
C SER A 38 -7.41 22.13 7.26
N LYS A 39 -7.91 23.35 7.37
CA LYS A 39 -9.28 23.63 7.88
C LYS A 39 -10.41 23.16 6.95
N TYR A 40 -10.08 22.71 5.76
CA TYR A 40 -11.02 22.19 4.78
C TYR A 40 -11.14 20.68 4.92
N GLN A 41 -11.97 20.07 4.10
CA GLN A 41 -12.04 18.62 3.95
C GLN A 41 -10.99 18.18 2.93
N GLU A 42 -10.08 17.32 3.34
CA GLU A 42 -9.22 16.59 2.44
C GLU A 42 -10.01 15.42 1.83
N LEU A 43 -9.89 15.25 0.52
CA LEU A 43 -10.52 14.18 -0.24
C LEU A 43 -9.50 13.06 -0.50
N PRO A 44 -9.97 11.86 -0.89
CA PRO A 44 -9.12 10.68 -0.98
C PRO A 44 -7.82 10.87 -1.73
N MET A 45 -6.77 10.26 -1.17
CA MET A 45 -5.40 10.33 -1.65
C MET A 45 -5.08 9.19 -2.60
N SER A 46 -4.10 9.45 -3.50
CA SER A 46 -3.54 8.43 -4.38
C SER A 46 -2.04 8.66 -4.60
N PHE A 47 -1.28 7.60 -4.75
CA PHE A 47 0.10 7.76 -5.21
C PHE A 47 0.14 8.30 -6.64
N TYR A 48 0.99 9.30 -6.86
CA TYR A 48 1.12 10.01 -8.13
C TYR A 48 2.57 10.37 -8.38
N LYS A 49 3.12 9.93 -9.52
CA LYS A 49 4.55 10.06 -9.82
C LYS A 49 5.44 9.52 -8.67
N GLU A 50 6.73 9.47 -8.91
CA GLU A 50 7.66 8.95 -7.91
C GLU A 50 7.73 9.85 -6.67
N GLY A 51 7.59 9.25 -5.49
CA GLY A 51 7.70 9.95 -4.21
C GLY A 51 6.61 10.99 -3.92
N LYS A 52 5.55 11.07 -4.74
CA LYS A 52 4.46 12.04 -4.56
C LYS A 52 3.13 11.36 -4.28
N VAL A 53 2.35 12.04 -3.48
CA VAL A 53 0.93 11.74 -3.23
C VAL A 53 0.10 12.88 -3.77
N ALA A 54 -1.02 12.57 -4.43
CA ALA A 54 -2.00 13.57 -4.83
C ALA A 54 -3.28 13.43 -3.99
N PHE A 55 -3.89 14.55 -3.67
CA PHE A 55 -5.17 14.64 -2.97
C PHE A 55 -5.94 15.87 -3.46
N PHE A 56 -7.22 15.96 -3.11
CA PHE A 56 -8.05 17.08 -3.53
C PHE A 56 -8.52 17.89 -2.32
N ARG A 57 -8.73 19.17 -2.57
CA ARG A 57 -9.26 20.11 -1.61
C ARG A 57 -10.14 21.11 -2.35
N ASN A 58 -11.45 21.09 -2.09
CA ASN A 58 -12.42 21.94 -2.81
C ASN A 58 -12.24 21.89 -4.34
N ASP A 59 -12.28 20.71 -4.94
CA ASP A 59 -12.14 20.47 -6.39
C ASP A 59 -10.76 20.84 -7.01
N THR A 60 -9.83 21.32 -6.21
CA THR A 60 -8.47 21.59 -6.64
C THR A 60 -7.56 20.42 -6.24
N ALA A 61 -6.82 19.90 -7.21
CA ALA A 61 -5.82 18.86 -6.97
C ALA A 61 -4.52 19.48 -6.40
N TYR A 62 -3.98 18.82 -5.41
CA TYR A 62 -2.67 19.10 -4.82
C TYR A 62 -1.79 17.86 -4.93
N THR A 63 -0.49 18.09 -4.99
CA THR A 63 0.51 17.06 -4.75
C THR A 63 1.36 17.44 -3.56
N ALA A 64 1.81 16.42 -2.83
CA ALA A 64 2.80 16.57 -1.78
C ALA A 64 3.91 15.53 -1.97
N THR A 65 5.12 15.87 -1.60
CA THR A 65 6.25 14.95 -1.57
C THR A 65 6.20 14.14 -0.27
N ILE A 66 6.46 12.85 -0.35
CA ILE A 66 6.66 12.02 0.83
C ILE A 66 8.01 12.42 1.43
N GLY A 67 7.96 13.15 2.54
CA GLY A 67 9.13 13.64 3.26
C GLY A 67 9.84 12.57 4.07
N ASN A 68 10.71 13.01 4.96
CA ASN A 68 11.52 12.13 5.80
C ASN A 68 10.66 11.30 6.76
N MET A 69 10.19 10.16 6.31
CA MET A 69 9.54 9.05 7.02
C MET A 69 8.22 9.33 7.77
N TYR A 70 7.82 10.59 8.01
CA TYR A 70 6.71 10.84 8.95
C TYR A 70 5.68 11.87 8.50
N ASP A 71 5.86 12.55 7.35
CA ASP A 71 4.84 13.50 6.87
C ASP A 71 4.93 13.81 5.38
N LEU A 72 3.95 14.54 4.89
CA LEU A 72 3.86 15.09 3.55
C LEU A 72 4.40 16.52 3.55
N VAL A 73 5.33 16.81 2.66
CA VAL A 73 5.98 18.10 2.50
C VAL A 73 5.80 18.65 1.07
N ASP A 74 6.22 19.88 0.81
CA ASP A 74 6.21 20.51 -0.52
C ASP A 74 4.84 20.42 -1.20
N ILE A 75 3.81 20.91 -0.51
CA ILE A 75 2.43 20.86 -0.99
C ILE A 75 2.25 21.90 -2.09
N GLU A 76 1.95 21.44 -3.30
CA GLU A 76 1.77 22.27 -4.49
C GLU A 76 0.44 21.99 -5.17
N VAL A 77 -0.12 22.99 -5.84
CA VAL A 77 -1.27 22.80 -6.73
C VAL A 77 -0.83 21.96 -7.93
N CYS A 78 -1.67 20.99 -8.31
CA CYS A 78 -1.43 20.10 -9.44
C CYS A 78 -2.47 20.38 -10.56
N PRO A 79 -2.22 21.33 -11.46
CA PRO A 79 -3.18 21.74 -12.48
C PRO A 79 -3.55 20.61 -13.44
N GLU A 80 -2.62 19.70 -13.75
CA GLU A 80 -2.85 18.59 -14.67
C GLU A 80 -3.88 17.55 -14.16
N LEU A 81 -4.07 17.44 -12.83
CA LEU A 81 -5.12 16.59 -12.24
C LEU A 81 -6.43 17.37 -12.03
N THR A 82 -6.33 18.69 -11.84
CA THR A 82 -7.50 19.56 -11.71
C THR A 82 -8.27 19.56 -13.03
N GLY A 83 -9.58 19.39 -12.98
CA GLY A 83 -10.43 19.38 -14.18
C GLY A 83 -10.60 18.03 -14.86
N LEU A 84 -9.88 16.98 -14.44
CA LEU A 84 -10.15 15.62 -14.93
C LEU A 84 -11.51 15.07 -14.45
N GLY A 85 -12.13 15.70 -13.45
CA GLY A 85 -13.40 15.24 -12.88
C GLY A 85 -13.27 13.91 -12.13
N ILE A 86 -12.16 13.71 -11.46
CA ILE A 86 -11.88 12.50 -10.67
C ILE A 86 -12.83 12.43 -9.49
N TYR A 87 -13.47 11.27 -9.31
CA TYR A 87 -14.32 10.98 -8.16
C TYR A 87 -13.66 9.90 -7.29
N GLY A 88 -13.31 10.25 -6.06
CA GLY A 88 -12.58 9.38 -5.14
C GLY A 88 -11.08 9.30 -5.45
N THR A 89 -10.51 8.11 -5.32
CA THR A 89 -9.10 7.86 -5.64
C THR A 89 -8.88 7.63 -7.13
N PHE A 90 -7.62 7.60 -7.52
CA PHE A 90 -7.19 7.17 -8.84
C PHE A 90 -5.98 6.21 -8.73
N ALA A 91 -5.74 5.46 -9.79
CA ALA A 91 -4.56 4.62 -9.92
C ALA A 91 -3.65 5.16 -11.02
N TYR A 92 -2.38 5.40 -10.75
CA TYR A 92 -1.40 5.88 -11.73
C TYR A 92 -0.41 4.78 -12.11
N ASP A 93 -0.30 4.48 -13.41
CA ASP A 93 0.74 3.58 -13.96
C ASP A 93 1.91 4.44 -14.47
N PRO A 94 3.04 4.51 -13.74
CA PRO A 94 4.18 5.36 -14.13
C PRO A 94 4.84 4.90 -15.43
N ARG A 95 4.80 3.59 -15.75
CA ARG A 95 5.40 3.04 -16.97
C ARG A 95 4.66 3.46 -18.24
N LYS A 96 3.32 3.57 -18.14
CA LYS A 96 2.45 4.02 -19.24
C LYS A 96 2.14 5.50 -19.16
N ARG A 97 2.48 6.14 -18.03
CA ARG A 97 2.10 7.51 -17.70
C ARG A 97 0.57 7.70 -17.81
N THR A 98 -0.18 6.67 -17.39
CA THR A 98 -1.65 6.61 -17.52
C THR A 98 -2.28 6.59 -16.15
N ILE A 99 -3.32 7.38 -15.99
CA ILE A 99 -4.17 7.43 -14.80
C ILE A 99 -5.49 6.71 -15.10
N TYR A 100 -5.98 5.93 -14.14
CA TYR A 100 -7.29 5.28 -14.15
C TYR A 100 -8.11 5.82 -12.99
N PHE A 101 -9.33 6.27 -13.27
CA PHE A 101 -10.16 6.95 -12.27
C PHE A 101 -11.65 6.85 -12.61
N ALA A 102 -12.48 7.04 -11.58
CA ALA A 102 -13.91 7.12 -11.75
C ALA A 102 -14.36 8.55 -12.07
N ARG A 103 -15.35 8.68 -12.95
CA ARG A 103 -16.14 9.92 -13.14
C ARG A 103 -17.60 9.61 -12.93
N VAL A 104 -18.31 10.55 -12.33
CA VAL A 104 -19.75 10.44 -12.07
C VAL A 104 -20.50 11.32 -13.07
N ASP A 105 -21.47 10.75 -13.75
CA ASP A 105 -22.36 11.48 -14.64
C ASP A 105 -23.45 12.26 -13.87
N GLU A 106 -24.24 13.07 -14.60
CA GLU A 106 -25.31 13.90 -14.03
C GLU A 106 -26.42 13.11 -13.31
N ILE A 107 -26.57 11.84 -13.65
CA ILE A 107 -27.59 10.95 -13.06
C ILE A 107 -27.05 10.03 -11.98
N GLY A 108 -25.75 10.15 -11.65
CA GLY A 108 -25.10 9.44 -10.54
C GLY A 108 -24.51 8.08 -10.91
N ASN A 109 -24.23 7.80 -12.19
CA ASN A 109 -23.44 6.62 -12.54
C ASN A 109 -21.96 6.95 -12.52
N ALA A 110 -21.17 6.09 -11.88
CA ALA A 110 -19.72 6.16 -11.91
C ALA A 110 -19.15 5.21 -12.95
N ASP A 111 -18.40 5.76 -13.89
CA ASP A 111 -17.71 5.02 -14.93
C ASP A 111 -16.20 5.13 -14.78
N MET A 112 -15.48 4.08 -15.21
CA MET A 112 -14.02 4.07 -15.19
C MET A 112 -13.46 4.71 -16.47
N PHE A 113 -12.59 5.68 -16.29
CA PHE A 113 -11.91 6.41 -17.37
C PHE A 113 -10.40 6.21 -17.26
N GLU A 114 -9.73 6.38 -18.39
CA GLU A 114 -8.28 6.47 -18.47
C GLU A 114 -7.85 7.74 -19.20
N ALA A 115 -6.71 8.32 -18.78
CA ALA A 115 -6.05 9.42 -19.48
C ALA A 115 -4.53 9.26 -19.40
N THR A 116 -3.83 9.66 -20.47
CA THR A 116 -2.37 9.49 -20.56
C THR A 116 -1.69 10.85 -20.49
N LEU A 117 -0.64 10.96 -19.68
CA LEU A 117 0.14 12.18 -19.51
C LEU A 117 1.08 12.39 -20.71
N GLN A 118 0.89 13.49 -21.43
CA GLN A 118 1.66 13.88 -22.62
C GLN A 118 2.01 15.37 -22.53
N GLY A 119 3.28 15.72 -22.68
CA GLY A 119 3.71 17.12 -22.70
C GLY A 119 3.38 17.93 -21.42
N GLY A 120 3.20 17.27 -20.27
CA GLY A 120 2.86 17.93 -19.00
C GLY A 120 1.37 18.02 -18.70
N SER A 121 0.47 17.60 -19.61
CA SER A 121 -0.97 17.56 -19.44
C SER A 121 -1.53 16.16 -19.71
N PHE A 122 -2.64 15.82 -19.10
CA PHE A 122 -3.35 14.60 -19.44
C PHE A 122 -4.17 14.77 -20.74
N SER A 123 -4.23 13.69 -21.53
CA SER A 123 -5.15 13.63 -22.67
C SER A 123 -6.61 13.75 -22.19
N GLU A 124 -7.53 14.02 -23.13
CA GLU A 124 -8.95 13.89 -22.83
C GLU A 124 -9.26 12.50 -22.25
N PRO A 125 -10.01 12.44 -21.13
CA PRO A 125 -10.39 11.17 -20.50
C PRO A 125 -11.20 10.29 -21.45
N LYS A 126 -10.79 9.04 -21.60
CA LYS A 126 -11.47 8.04 -22.42
C LYS A 126 -12.17 7.03 -21.53
N LEU A 127 -13.41 6.74 -21.83
CA LEU A 127 -14.17 5.67 -21.18
C LEU A 127 -13.48 4.33 -21.43
N MET A 128 -13.19 3.58 -20.37
CA MET A 128 -12.53 2.27 -20.47
C MET A 128 -13.49 1.23 -21.08
N LYS A 129 -12.96 0.45 -22.03
CA LYS A 129 -13.70 -0.65 -22.65
C LYS A 129 -13.55 -1.91 -21.79
N ILE A 130 -14.62 -2.23 -21.04
CA ILE A 130 -14.70 -3.37 -20.13
C ILE A 130 -15.76 -4.35 -20.64
N GLU A 131 -15.38 -5.63 -20.79
CA GLU A 131 -16.27 -6.69 -21.25
C GLU A 131 -17.47 -6.87 -20.31
N GLY A 132 -18.64 -7.10 -20.86
CA GLY A 132 -19.85 -7.53 -20.14
C GLY A 132 -20.37 -6.59 -19.06
N LEU A 133 -19.91 -5.34 -19.05
CA LEU A 133 -20.30 -4.36 -18.04
C LEU A 133 -21.80 -4.09 -18.03
N ASP A 134 -22.44 -4.08 -19.18
CA ASP A 134 -23.88 -3.93 -19.34
C ASP A 134 -24.71 -5.04 -18.66
N LYS A 135 -24.13 -6.24 -18.51
CA LYS A 135 -24.77 -7.36 -17.80
C LYS A 135 -24.78 -7.16 -16.29
N LEU A 136 -23.76 -6.47 -15.74
CA LEU A 136 -23.64 -6.18 -14.31
C LEU A 136 -24.44 -4.93 -13.91
N ARG A 137 -24.63 -4.00 -14.83
CA ARG A 137 -25.39 -2.79 -14.59
C ARG A 137 -26.88 -3.03 -14.80
N LYS A 138 -27.66 -3.11 -13.75
CA LYS A 138 -29.12 -2.94 -13.87
C LYS A 138 -29.39 -1.50 -14.27
N LYS A 139 -30.02 -1.27 -15.42
CA LYS A 139 -30.54 0.04 -15.79
C LYS A 139 -31.43 0.54 -14.66
N ILE A 140 -30.95 1.49 -13.88
CA ILE A 140 -31.78 2.20 -12.92
C ILE A 140 -32.67 3.11 -13.75
N ARG A 141 -33.93 2.70 -13.97
CA ARG A 141 -34.95 3.59 -14.50
C ARG A 141 -35.10 4.74 -13.50
N GLY A 142 -34.80 5.95 -13.95
CA GLY A 142 -34.73 7.12 -13.12
C GLY A 142 -35.99 7.29 -12.26
N SER A 143 -35.76 7.36 -10.96
CA SER A 143 -36.66 8.04 -10.04
C SER A 143 -35.90 9.25 -9.51
N SER A 144 -36.11 10.41 -10.14
CA SER A 144 -35.71 11.67 -9.55
C SER A 144 -36.68 11.99 -8.43
N THR A 145 -36.24 11.84 -7.19
CA THR A 145 -36.98 12.40 -6.05
C THR A 145 -36.27 13.69 -5.67
N VAL A 146 -36.82 14.81 -6.13
CA VAL A 146 -36.43 16.14 -5.65
C VAL A 146 -37.10 16.37 -4.33
N ILE A 147 -36.38 16.38 -3.24
CA ILE A 147 -36.87 16.82 -1.93
C ILE A 147 -36.18 18.15 -1.64
N ALA A 148 -36.97 19.24 -1.65
CA ALA A 148 -36.65 20.57 -1.16
C ALA A 148 -35.32 21.19 -1.65
N GLY A 149 -35.05 21.15 -2.96
CA GLY A 149 -33.97 21.95 -3.57
C GLY A 149 -32.52 21.55 -3.20
N TRP A 150 -32.33 20.51 -2.40
CA TRP A 150 -31.02 19.99 -2.02
C TRP A 150 -30.83 18.58 -2.55
N THR A 151 -29.93 18.45 -3.49
CA THR A 151 -29.61 17.15 -4.09
C THR A 151 -28.58 16.44 -3.21
N TYR A 152 -29.02 15.69 -2.22
CA TYR A 152 -28.16 14.69 -1.54
C TYR A 152 -28.01 13.47 -2.45
N ARG A 153 -27.09 13.54 -3.41
CA ARG A 153 -26.88 12.47 -4.40
C ARG A 153 -25.81 11.45 -4.03
N TYR A 154 -25.10 11.63 -2.92
CA TYR A 154 -24.00 10.76 -2.55
C TYR A 154 -24.39 9.33 -2.20
N ASP A 155 -25.61 9.08 -1.75
CA ASP A 155 -26.10 7.75 -1.39
C ASP A 155 -26.59 6.90 -2.57
N ARG A 156 -26.52 7.40 -3.78
CA ARG A 156 -27.07 6.74 -4.99
C ARG A 156 -26.10 6.60 -6.15
N VAL A 157 -24.84 6.95 -5.97
CA VAL A 157 -23.84 6.76 -7.02
C VAL A 157 -23.54 5.28 -7.14
N THR A 158 -23.77 4.71 -8.33
CA THR A 158 -23.54 3.30 -8.63
C THR A 158 -22.46 3.15 -9.68
N GLY A 159 -21.70 2.09 -9.63
CA GLY A 159 -20.67 1.79 -10.61
C GLY A 159 -19.30 1.59 -9.99
N PHE A 160 -18.29 2.18 -10.58
CA PHE A 160 -16.89 2.00 -10.20
C PHE A 160 -16.40 3.10 -9.26
N PHE A 161 -15.62 2.72 -8.25
CA PHE A 161 -15.02 3.66 -7.29
C PHE A 161 -13.63 3.22 -6.90
N ASN A 162 -12.80 4.18 -6.56
CA ASN A 162 -11.54 4.01 -5.84
C ASN A 162 -10.63 2.90 -6.43
N PRO A 163 -10.18 3.04 -7.69
CA PRO A 163 -9.31 2.06 -8.32
C PRO A 163 -7.91 2.04 -7.71
N THR A 164 -7.29 0.85 -7.64
CA THR A 164 -5.88 0.62 -7.35
C THR A 164 -5.28 -0.38 -8.33
N LEU A 165 -4.04 -0.15 -8.74
CA LEU A 165 -3.33 -1.04 -9.66
C LEU A 165 -2.65 -2.18 -8.92
N ALA A 166 -2.62 -3.35 -9.55
CA ALA A 166 -1.92 -4.54 -9.11
C ALA A 166 -1.35 -5.32 -10.32
N ASN A 167 -0.60 -6.39 -10.05
CA ASN A 167 0.00 -7.26 -11.06
C ASN A 167 0.73 -6.46 -12.16
N ASN A 168 1.61 -5.56 -11.74
CA ASN A 168 2.35 -4.72 -12.69
C ASN A 168 1.44 -3.97 -13.69
N GLY A 169 0.28 -3.45 -13.23
CA GLY A 169 -0.66 -2.67 -14.05
C GLY A 169 -1.45 -3.51 -15.06
N THR A 170 -1.57 -4.82 -14.85
CA THR A 170 -2.43 -5.71 -15.63
C THR A 170 -3.72 -6.06 -14.91
N ARG A 171 -3.87 -5.68 -13.64
CA ARG A 171 -5.08 -5.80 -12.83
C ARG A 171 -5.42 -4.47 -12.18
N ILE A 172 -6.70 -4.14 -12.13
CA ILE A 172 -7.24 -3.03 -11.36
C ILE A 172 -8.24 -3.60 -10.37
N TYR A 173 -8.00 -3.39 -9.07
CA TYR A 173 -9.01 -3.56 -8.04
C TYR A 173 -9.77 -2.24 -7.88
N PHE A 174 -11.03 -2.33 -7.54
CA PHE A 174 -11.91 -1.17 -7.33
C PHE A 174 -13.09 -1.58 -6.46
N SER A 175 -13.77 -0.63 -5.86
CA SER A 175 -15.04 -0.90 -5.21
C SER A 175 -16.20 -0.63 -6.16
N ALA A 176 -17.27 -1.41 -6.07
CA ALA A 176 -18.45 -1.24 -6.91
C ALA A 176 -19.74 -1.72 -6.23
N ASP A 177 -20.83 -1.02 -6.57
CA ASP A 177 -22.21 -1.42 -6.26
C ASP A 177 -22.86 -2.02 -7.52
N PHE A 178 -22.61 -3.31 -7.74
CA PHE A 178 -23.28 -4.07 -8.81
C PHE A 178 -24.47 -4.83 -8.22
N LYS A 179 -25.61 -4.17 -8.08
CA LYS A 179 -26.82 -4.69 -7.43
C LYS A 179 -27.22 -6.09 -7.87
N GLY A 180 -27.20 -7.00 -6.91
CA GLY A 180 -27.58 -8.40 -7.10
C GLY A 180 -26.47 -9.30 -7.64
N HIS A 181 -25.23 -8.81 -7.71
CA HIS A 181 -24.06 -9.57 -8.14
C HIS A 181 -22.95 -9.67 -7.07
N GLY A 182 -23.04 -8.89 -5.98
CA GLY A 182 -22.10 -8.87 -4.88
C GLY A 182 -22.67 -9.49 -3.58
N PHE A 183 -21.94 -9.31 -2.50
CA PHE A 183 -22.33 -9.74 -1.14
C PHE A 183 -23.13 -8.66 -0.41
N GLY A 184 -22.83 -7.38 -0.65
CA GLY A 184 -23.37 -6.25 0.09
C GLY A 184 -23.75 -5.04 -0.72
N ASN A 185 -23.64 -3.88 -0.07
CA ASN A 185 -23.95 -2.59 -0.68
C ASN A 185 -22.88 -2.15 -1.66
N ARG A 186 -21.64 -2.35 -1.31
CA ARG A 186 -20.45 -2.08 -2.14
C ARG A 186 -19.40 -3.11 -1.80
N ASP A 187 -18.90 -3.79 -2.81
CA ASP A 187 -17.90 -4.83 -2.69
C ASP A 187 -16.62 -4.43 -3.42
N ILE A 188 -15.53 -5.09 -3.10
CA ILE A 188 -14.28 -5.00 -3.86
C ILE A 188 -14.33 -5.98 -5.02
N TRP A 189 -14.07 -5.47 -6.21
CA TRP A 189 -14.02 -6.17 -7.48
C TRP A 189 -12.67 -5.99 -8.15
N TYR A 190 -12.41 -6.75 -9.20
CA TYR A 190 -11.24 -6.54 -10.05
C TYR A 190 -11.55 -6.80 -11.52
N ILE A 191 -10.74 -6.19 -12.38
CA ILE A 191 -10.66 -6.46 -13.81
C ILE A 191 -9.23 -6.80 -14.17
N ASP A 192 -9.05 -7.75 -15.08
CA ASP A 192 -7.76 -8.08 -15.66
C ASP A 192 -7.67 -7.51 -17.08
N LYS A 193 -6.46 -7.16 -17.50
CA LYS A 193 -6.22 -6.71 -18.87
C LYS A 193 -6.47 -7.88 -19.83
N ALA A 194 -7.21 -7.63 -20.91
CA ALA A 194 -7.48 -8.64 -21.92
C ALA A 194 -6.17 -9.09 -22.59
N LYS A 195 -5.92 -10.41 -22.60
CA LYS A 195 -4.75 -10.99 -23.28
C LYS A 195 -4.89 -10.90 -24.80
N ASN A 196 -6.10 -11.10 -25.30
CA ASN A 196 -6.48 -10.94 -26.72
C ASN A 196 -7.67 -9.99 -26.83
N LYS A 197 -7.39 -8.74 -27.21
CA LYS A 197 -8.38 -7.68 -27.30
C LYS A 197 -9.39 -7.89 -28.44
N GLU A 198 -8.96 -8.51 -29.53
CA GLU A 198 -9.81 -8.77 -30.69
C GLU A 198 -10.86 -9.82 -30.37
N GLU A 199 -10.48 -10.85 -29.65
CA GLU A 199 -11.39 -11.92 -29.21
C GLU A 199 -12.39 -11.41 -28.14
N VAL A 200 -11.92 -10.64 -27.17
CA VAL A 200 -12.75 -10.10 -26.07
C VAL A 200 -13.59 -8.91 -26.53
N GLY A 201 -13.16 -8.17 -27.55
CA GLY A 201 -13.80 -6.93 -28.00
C GLY A 201 -13.64 -5.75 -27.03
N ALA A 202 -12.77 -5.89 -26.03
CA ALA A 202 -12.54 -4.91 -24.99
C ALA A 202 -11.07 -4.89 -24.54
N ASP A 203 -10.63 -3.82 -23.84
CA ASP A 203 -9.28 -3.73 -23.28
C ASP A 203 -9.15 -4.49 -21.96
N TRP A 204 -10.26 -4.66 -21.26
CA TRP A 204 -10.34 -5.30 -19.94
C TRP A 204 -11.44 -6.37 -19.94
N VAL A 205 -11.19 -7.48 -19.25
CA VAL A 205 -12.17 -8.55 -19.14
C VAL A 205 -13.30 -8.19 -18.17
N MET A 206 -14.35 -8.99 -18.17
CA MET A 206 -15.52 -8.81 -17.31
C MET A 206 -15.11 -8.73 -15.83
N PRO A 207 -15.67 -7.78 -15.07
CA PRO A 207 -15.41 -7.64 -13.64
C PRO A 207 -15.74 -8.91 -12.86
N LYS A 208 -14.85 -9.25 -11.93
CA LYS A 208 -15.02 -10.37 -10.99
C LYS A 208 -15.03 -9.84 -9.56
N ASN A 209 -15.92 -10.38 -8.73
CA ASN A 209 -15.86 -10.12 -7.30
C ASN A 209 -14.54 -10.66 -6.74
N ALA A 210 -13.83 -9.86 -5.96
CA ALA A 210 -12.51 -10.23 -5.45
C ALA A 210 -12.58 -11.25 -4.29
N SER A 211 -13.77 -11.40 -3.70
CA SER A 211 -14.02 -12.31 -2.59
C SER A 211 -14.37 -13.72 -3.07
N ASP A 212 -13.82 -14.74 -2.42
CA ASP A 212 -14.26 -16.11 -2.59
C ASP A 212 -15.65 -16.31 -1.95
N THR A 213 -16.44 -17.23 -2.50
CA THR A 213 -17.80 -17.51 -2.01
C THR A 213 -17.82 -18.39 -0.75
N VAL A 214 -16.73 -19.09 -0.46
CA VAL A 214 -16.61 -20.01 0.69
C VAL A 214 -15.97 -19.29 1.87
N ILE A 215 -14.94 -18.49 1.60
CA ILE A 215 -14.22 -17.68 2.58
C ILE A 215 -14.28 -16.21 2.14
N PRO A 216 -15.43 -15.55 2.31
CA PRO A 216 -15.59 -14.20 1.80
C PRO A 216 -14.90 -13.17 2.69
N PHE A 217 -14.16 -12.23 2.09
CA PHE A 217 -13.76 -11.01 2.77
C PHE A 217 -14.72 -9.84 2.51
N ASN A 218 -15.40 -9.80 1.35
CA ASN A 218 -16.54 -8.93 1.15
C ASN A 218 -17.74 -9.42 1.99
N THR A 219 -18.55 -8.50 2.49
CA THR A 219 -19.65 -8.80 3.42
C THR A 219 -20.97 -8.17 2.94
N LYS A 220 -22.00 -8.18 3.78
CA LYS A 220 -23.23 -7.42 3.53
C LYS A 220 -23.07 -5.91 3.76
N ALA A 221 -21.98 -5.51 4.38
CA ALA A 221 -21.61 -4.13 4.63
C ALA A 221 -21.05 -3.47 3.36
N ARG A 222 -20.39 -2.35 3.53
CA ARG A 222 -19.66 -1.66 2.48
C ARG A 222 -18.18 -2.00 2.60
N GLU A 223 -17.57 -2.45 1.52
CA GLU A 223 -16.13 -2.57 1.36
C GLU A 223 -15.67 -1.57 0.30
N ASP A 224 -14.77 -0.66 0.67
CA ASP A 224 -14.35 0.46 -0.18
C ASP A 224 -12.86 0.77 -0.05
N TYR A 225 -12.34 1.65 -0.91
CA TYR A 225 -10.95 2.13 -0.91
C TYR A 225 -9.92 1.00 -0.87
N PRO A 226 -9.97 0.03 -1.81
CA PRO A 226 -8.93 -0.99 -1.86
C PRO A 226 -7.58 -0.38 -2.19
N PHE A 227 -6.55 -0.82 -1.49
CA PHE A 227 -5.15 -0.49 -1.74
C PHE A 227 -4.31 -1.74 -1.65
N VAL A 228 -3.60 -2.09 -2.72
CA VAL A 228 -2.84 -3.35 -2.83
C VAL A 228 -1.35 -3.07 -2.74
N VAL A 229 -0.67 -3.81 -1.87
CA VAL A 229 0.78 -3.73 -1.66
C VAL A 229 1.41 -5.04 -2.08
N GLY A 230 2.39 -4.97 -2.99
CA GLY A 230 3.17 -6.13 -3.42
C GLY A 230 2.35 -7.30 -3.96
N ASP A 231 1.15 -7.03 -4.49
CA ASP A 231 0.19 -8.04 -4.99
C ASP A 231 -0.26 -9.09 -3.94
N SER A 232 0.13 -8.94 -2.68
CA SER A 232 -0.09 -9.94 -1.61
C SER A 232 -0.85 -9.41 -0.39
N ILE A 233 -0.92 -8.11 -0.19
CA ILE A 233 -1.66 -7.50 0.90
C ILE A 233 -2.64 -6.49 0.33
N MET A 234 -3.89 -6.54 0.79
CA MET A 234 -4.91 -5.55 0.48
C MET A 234 -5.38 -4.88 1.76
N TYR A 235 -5.28 -3.57 1.79
CA TYR A 235 -5.98 -2.74 2.77
C TYR A 235 -7.26 -2.22 2.14
N PHE A 236 -8.29 -2.11 2.93
CA PHE A 236 -9.57 -1.57 2.48
C PHE A 236 -10.39 -1.07 3.68
N THR A 237 -11.46 -0.36 3.41
CA THR A 237 -12.32 0.22 4.44
C THR A 237 -13.66 -0.50 4.47
N SER A 238 -14.22 -0.72 5.67
CA SER A 238 -15.53 -1.34 5.81
C SER A 238 -16.28 -0.82 7.04
N ASP A 239 -17.62 -0.74 6.92
CA ASP A 239 -18.56 -0.47 8.02
C ASP A 239 -19.19 -1.75 8.59
N ARG A 240 -18.48 -2.89 8.45
CA ARG A 240 -18.94 -4.19 8.95
C ARG A 240 -19.07 -4.20 10.47
N PRO A 241 -20.06 -4.95 11.02
CA PRO A 241 -20.19 -5.11 12.46
C PRO A 241 -18.93 -5.67 13.12
N GLY A 242 -18.59 -5.18 14.30
CA GLY A 242 -17.43 -5.62 15.08
C GLY A 242 -16.19 -4.74 14.90
N GLY A 243 -16.30 -3.63 14.17
CA GLY A 243 -15.28 -2.59 14.12
C GLY A 243 -15.30 -1.66 15.34
N PHE A 244 -14.45 -0.63 15.32
CA PHE A 244 -14.33 0.36 16.39
C PHE A 244 -15.27 1.55 16.19
N GLY A 245 -15.55 1.91 14.91
CA GLY A 245 -16.30 3.10 14.58
C GLY A 245 -17.31 2.95 13.44
N GLY A 246 -17.39 3.98 12.60
CA GLY A 246 -18.23 3.96 11.41
C GLY A 246 -17.56 3.18 10.27
N LEU A 247 -16.53 3.76 9.68
CA LEU A 247 -15.67 3.11 8.70
C LEU A 247 -14.34 2.79 9.36
N ASP A 248 -13.95 1.53 9.34
CA ASP A 248 -12.66 1.07 9.85
C ASP A 248 -11.80 0.54 8.70
N VAL A 249 -10.48 0.61 8.86
CA VAL A 249 -9.52 -0.01 7.95
C VAL A 249 -9.30 -1.46 8.31
N TYR A 250 -9.36 -2.31 7.31
CA TYR A 250 -9.12 -3.76 7.39
C TYR A 250 -8.00 -4.15 6.45
N MET A 251 -7.39 -5.30 6.74
CA MET A 251 -6.37 -5.93 5.91
C MET A 251 -6.80 -7.35 5.54
N SER A 252 -6.44 -7.78 4.33
CA SER A 252 -6.55 -9.16 3.86
C SER A 252 -5.25 -9.54 3.15
N ARG A 253 -4.87 -10.81 3.22
CA ARG A 253 -3.68 -11.37 2.56
C ARG A 253 -4.09 -12.25 1.39
N TYR A 254 -3.32 -12.21 0.30
CA TYR A 254 -3.51 -13.10 -0.83
C TYR A 254 -2.78 -14.41 -0.60
N GLU A 255 -3.49 -15.53 -0.67
CA GLU A 255 -2.94 -16.87 -0.56
C GLU A 255 -3.20 -17.63 -1.85
N LYS A 256 -2.13 -18.11 -2.46
CA LYS A 256 -2.16 -18.99 -3.62
C LYS A 256 -2.45 -20.42 -3.19
N ASP A 257 -3.22 -21.14 -4.03
CA ASP A 257 -3.48 -22.58 -3.85
C ASP A 257 -3.96 -22.93 -2.42
N HIS A 258 -4.69 -22.02 -1.77
CA HIS A 258 -5.24 -22.27 -0.44
C HIS A 258 -6.15 -23.50 -0.47
N GLU A 259 -5.87 -24.46 0.43
CA GLU A 259 -6.59 -25.73 0.52
C GLU A 259 -7.73 -25.64 1.52
N PHE A 260 -8.91 -26.02 1.11
CA PHE A 260 -10.04 -26.21 2.02
C PHE A 260 -10.92 -27.37 1.59
N LYS A 261 -11.60 -27.96 2.57
CA LYS A 261 -12.53 -29.06 2.35
C LYS A 261 -13.93 -28.53 2.10
N ILE A 262 -14.51 -28.90 0.99
CA ILE A 262 -15.93 -28.69 0.69
C ILE A 262 -16.64 -30.04 0.63
N TYR A 263 -17.89 -30.06 1.09
CA TYR A 263 -18.72 -31.24 0.94
C TYR A 263 -19.33 -31.26 -0.47
N ASP A 264 -18.92 -32.25 -1.29
CA ASP A 264 -19.49 -32.46 -2.60
C ASP A 264 -20.77 -33.29 -2.47
N THR A 265 -21.91 -32.69 -2.79
CA THR A 265 -23.23 -33.30 -2.68
C THR A 265 -23.42 -34.42 -3.68
N THR A 266 -22.65 -34.45 -4.78
CA THR A 266 -22.73 -35.50 -5.82
C THR A 266 -21.97 -36.73 -5.38
N LEU A 267 -20.75 -36.53 -4.84
CA LEU A 267 -19.90 -37.59 -4.31
C LEU A 267 -20.32 -38.03 -2.90
N LYS A 268 -21.13 -37.22 -2.22
CA LYS A 268 -21.52 -37.38 -0.80
C LYS A 268 -20.30 -37.50 0.14
N ASP A 269 -19.23 -36.84 -0.19
CA ASP A 269 -17.97 -36.88 0.54
C ASP A 269 -17.32 -35.49 0.54
N SER A 270 -16.30 -35.31 1.40
CA SER A 270 -15.50 -34.07 1.46
C SER A 270 -14.36 -34.15 0.46
N VAL A 271 -14.28 -33.18 -0.43
CA VAL A 271 -13.19 -33.02 -1.39
C VAL A 271 -12.30 -31.85 -0.99
N VAL A 272 -10.99 -31.98 -1.21
CA VAL A 272 -10.04 -30.89 -1.04
C VAL A 272 -10.03 -30.06 -2.31
N VAL A 273 -10.26 -28.77 -2.16
CA VAL A 273 -10.25 -27.81 -3.27
C VAL A 273 -9.12 -26.81 -3.03
N LYS A 274 -8.38 -26.50 -4.07
CA LYS A 274 -7.35 -25.44 -4.06
C LYS A 274 -7.86 -24.23 -4.82
N ARG A 275 -7.77 -23.05 -4.24
CA ARG A 275 -8.10 -21.78 -4.89
C ARG A 275 -7.17 -20.67 -4.40
N ASP A 276 -6.96 -19.73 -5.28
CA ASP A 276 -6.35 -18.46 -4.92
C ASP A 276 -7.41 -17.61 -4.22
N ILE A 277 -7.13 -17.16 -3.01
CA ILE A 277 -8.09 -16.41 -2.21
C ILE A 277 -7.43 -15.18 -1.56
N TRP A 278 -8.26 -14.18 -1.28
CA TRP A 278 -7.99 -13.22 -0.23
C TRP A 278 -8.51 -13.78 1.10
N THR A 279 -7.67 -13.81 2.13
CA THR A 279 -8.04 -14.33 3.46
C THR A 279 -9.18 -13.51 4.08
N PRO A 280 -9.87 -14.04 5.10
CA PRO A 280 -10.80 -13.24 5.90
C PRO A 280 -10.11 -11.96 6.40
N ALA A 281 -10.85 -10.86 6.34
CA ALA A 281 -10.32 -9.56 6.71
C ALA A 281 -10.04 -9.45 8.22
N VAL A 282 -8.90 -8.85 8.53
CA VAL A 282 -8.50 -8.50 9.90
C VAL A 282 -8.63 -6.99 10.08
N ASN A 283 -9.30 -6.56 11.15
CA ASN A 283 -9.37 -5.14 11.52
C ASN A 283 -7.98 -4.65 11.93
N LEU A 284 -7.55 -3.50 11.44
CA LEU A 284 -6.39 -2.82 12.02
C LEU A 284 -6.83 -2.29 13.40
N ASP A 285 -6.16 -2.67 14.42
CA ASP A 285 -6.54 -2.44 15.82
C ASP A 285 -6.85 -0.97 16.18
N SER A 286 -7.01 -0.70 17.47
CA SER A 286 -7.32 0.63 18.00
C SER A 286 -6.21 1.67 17.83
N THR A 287 -5.03 1.30 17.35
CA THR A 287 -3.97 2.25 16.99
C THR A 287 -4.42 3.06 15.78
N PHE A 288 -4.95 2.38 14.77
CA PHE A 288 -5.39 3.02 13.52
C PHE A 288 -6.88 3.37 13.54
N ASN A 289 -7.74 2.47 14.03
CA ASN A 289 -9.18 2.62 13.99
C ASN A 289 -9.71 3.22 15.30
N THR A 290 -10.69 4.12 15.19
CA THR A 290 -11.30 4.82 16.32
C THR A 290 -12.84 4.73 16.26
N ARG A 291 -13.54 5.51 17.08
CA ARG A 291 -15.00 5.66 16.98
C ARG A 291 -15.44 6.52 15.78
N ALA A 292 -14.50 7.13 15.09
CA ALA A 292 -14.76 7.96 13.91
C ALA A 292 -14.84 7.11 12.64
N ASN A 293 -14.55 7.70 11.48
CA ASN A 293 -14.37 7.00 10.22
C ASN A 293 -12.88 7.05 9.86
N GLU A 294 -12.30 5.91 9.60
CA GLU A 294 -10.95 5.76 9.06
C GLU A 294 -11.07 5.12 7.67
N TYR A 295 -10.50 5.78 6.66
CA TYR A 295 -10.64 5.31 5.28
C TYR A 295 -9.49 5.76 4.39
N ASN A 296 -9.43 5.22 3.17
CA ASN A 296 -8.39 5.50 2.19
C ASN A 296 -6.98 5.32 2.77
N PHE A 297 -6.75 4.15 3.39
CA PHE A 297 -5.42 3.77 3.86
C PHE A 297 -4.53 3.48 2.67
N ILE A 298 -3.44 4.23 2.53
CA ILE A 298 -2.40 4.01 1.53
C ILE A 298 -1.02 4.03 2.20
N GLY A 299 -0.08 3.29 1.65
CA GLY A 299 1.24 3.23 2.26
C GLY A 299 2.33 2.78 1.31
N SER A 300 3.55 3.17 1.65
CA SER A 300 4.78 2.71 1.04
C SER A 300 5.72 2.24 2.14
N SER A 301 6.91 1.73 1.79
CA SER A 301 7.96 1.43 2.76
C SER A 301 8.43 2.65 3.57
N LYS A 302 8.02 3.86 3.19
CA LYS A 302 8.47 5.11 3.83
C LYS A 302 7.40 5.77 4.69
N LEU A 303 6.14 5.64 4.33
CA LEU A 303 5.06 6.35 4.99
C LEU A 303 3.74 5.64 4.78
N VAL A 304 2.97 5.50 5.85
CA VAL A 304 1.57 5.11 5.85
C VAL A 304 0.72 6.35 6.11
N MET A 305 -0.39 6.47 5.40
CA MET A 305 -1.33 7.56 5.60
C MET A 305 -2.77 7.12 5.35
N PHE A 306 -3.70 7.80 5.98
CA PHE A 306 -5.12 7.54 5.81
C PHE A 306 -5.94 8.80 6.14
N LEU A 307 -7.20 8.81 5.75
CA LEU A 307 -8.13 9.87 6.10
C LEU A 307 -8.94 9.48 7.33
N SER A 308 -9.19 10.46 8.20
CA SER A 308 -10.09 10.30 9.34
C SER A 308 -10.78 11.61 9.71
N ASN A 309 -12.01 11.50 10.22
CA ASN A 309 -12.74 12.60 10.85
C ASN A 309 -12.71 12.51 12.37
N ARG A 310 -11.70 11.85 12.94
CA ARG A 310 -11.49 11.80 14.39
C ARG A 310 -11.26 13.19 15.00
N THR A 311 -11.56 13.31 16.28
CA THR A 311 -11.31 14.55 17.01
C THR A 311 -9.82 14.87 17.09
N GLY A 312 -9.47 16.16 17.03
CA GLY A 312 -8.07 16.62 17.10
C GLY A 312 -7.44 16.97 15.75
N GLY A 313 -8.16 16.79 14.63
CA GLY A 313 -7.74 17.23 13.32
C GLY A 313 -7.92 18.73 13.08
N LYS A 314 -7.53 19.20 11.89
CA LYS A 314 -7.60 20.61 11.46
C LYS A 314 -8.91 20.94 10.71
N GLY A 315 -9.52 19.93 10.07
CA GLY A 315 -10.70 20.06 9.21
C GLY A 315 -11.84 19.09 9.54
N LYS A 316 -12.58 18.67 8.49
CA LYS A 316 -13.65 17.67 8.62
C LYS A 316 -13.09 16.25 8.49
N ASP A 317 -12.36 16.01 7.42
CA ASP A 317 -11.58 14.80 7.18
C ASP A 317 -10.15 15.26 6.93
N ASP A 318 -9.24 14.74 7.72
CA ASP A 318 -7.83 15.10 7.71
C ASP A 318 -6.97 13.90 7.33
N ILE A 319 -5.79 14.19 6.78
CA ILE A 319 -4.76 13.19 6.53
C ILE A 319 -4.07 12.90 7.86
N TYR A 320 -4.04 11.63 8.25
CA TYR A 320 -3.33 11.15 9.43
C TYR A 320 -2.16 10.27 9.04
N VAL A 321 -1.08 10.42 9.82
CA VAL A 321 0.18 9.67 9.65
C VAL A 321 0.66 9.17 11.01
N PRO A 322 1.32 8.00 11.09
CA PRO A 322 2.03 7.60 12.30
C PRO A 322 3.30 8.44 12.45
N MET A 323 3.47 9.06 13.60
CA MET A 323 4.67 9.80 13.97
C MET A 323 5.30 9.15 15.20
N PRO A 324 6.63 9.06 15.29
CA PRO A 324 7.27 8.55 16.49
C PRO A 324 6.92 9.42 17.70
N PHE A 325 6.73 8.80 18.86
CA PHE A 325 6.56 9.55 20.10
C PHE A 325 7.71 10.55 20.25
N ARG A 326 7.40 11.81 20.27
CA ARG A 326 8.35 12.82 20.72
C ARG A 326 8.50 12.63 22.22
N ALA A 327 9.59 12.01 22.66
CA ALA A 327 10.06 12.27 24.01
C ALA A 327 10.14 13.78 24.14
N GLU A 328 9.47 14.38 25.13
CA GLU A 328 9.66 15.81 25.39
C GLU A 328 11.15 16.08 25.44
N PRO A 329 11.70 17.00 24.64
CA PRO A 329 13.12 17.24 24.67
C PRO A 329 13.45 17.69 26.08
N ASP A 330 14.35 16.98 26.76
CA ASP A 330 15.04 17.49 27.93
C ASP A 330 15.64 18.84 27.52
N VAL A 331 15.08 19.93 28.03
CA VAL A 331 15.32 21.30 27.58
C VAL A 331 16.75 21.77 27.79
N ASP A 332 17.64 20.93 28.36
CA ASP A 332 18.98 21.31 28.78
C ASP A 332 20.15 20.74 27.96
N LEU A 333 19.91 20.00 26.86
CA LEU A 333 21.03 19.45 26.05
C LEU A 333 20.79 19.57 24.53
N MET A 334 20.56 20.76 24.00
CA MET A 334 20.74 21.02 22.57
C MET A 334 22.08 21.70 22.34
N PRO A 335 23.08 21.02 21.76
CA PRO A 335 24.15 21.72 21.08
C PRO A 335 23.58 22.39 19.84
N GLU A 336 23.88 23.67 19.65
CA GLU A 336 23.58 24.47 18.49
C GLU A 336 24.10 23.77 17.22
N ILE A 337 23.18 23.14 16.43
CA ILE A 337 23.56 22.50 15.16
C ILE A 337 23.62 23.60 14.10
N THR A 338 24.79 24.09 13.86
CA THR A 338 25.13 24.88 12.68
C THR A 338 24.97 23.97 11.46
N LEU A 339 24.01 24.27 10.58
CA LEU A 339 23.81 23.60 9.29
C LEU A 339 25.01 23.88 8.37
N THR A 340 25.98 22.98 8.39
CA THR A 340 27.03 22.93 7.36
C THR A 340 26.90 21.59 6.64
N GLU A 341 26.54 21.66 5.36
CA GLU A 341 26.58 20.68 4.27
C GLU A 341 26.15 19.21 4.53
N PRO A 342 25.51 18.53 3.56
CA PRO A 342 24.99 17.17 3.74
C PRO A 342 26.14 16.17 3.84
N LYS A 343 26.64 15.97 5.03
CA LYS A 343 27.52 14.85 5.37
C LYS A 343 26.71 13.69 5.91
N GLY A 344 26.66 12.62 5.16
CA GLY A 344 26.27 11.30 5.64
C GLY A 344 24.88 10.86 5.21
N PHE A 345 24.80 10.41 3.99
CA PHE A 345 23.71 9.62 3.47
C PHE A 345 23.87 8.18 4.01
N ASN A 346 23.20 7.84 5.10
CA ASN A 346 23.08 6.45 5.56
C ASN A 346 21.86 5.85 4.91
N TRP A 347 22.05 5.09 3.85
CA TRP A 347 20.98 4.37 3.18
C TRP A 347 20.87 2.94 3.72
N VAL A 348 19.66 2.57 4.06
CA VAL A 348 19.06 1.24 4.18
C VAL A 348 19.92 0.20 4.92
N LEU A 349 19.32 -0.31 5.96
CA LEU A 349 19.78 -1.48 6.68
C LEU A 349 19.10 -2.72 6.10
N PHE A 350 19.89 -3.68 5.59
CA PHE A 350 19.41 -5.03 5.28
C PHE A 350 19.81 -5.96 6.41
N PHE A 351 18.85 -6.62 7.03
CA PHE A 351 19.11 -7.54 8.14
C PHE A 351 19.23 -8.99 7.64
N PHE A 352 20.04 -9.77 8.35
CA PHE A 352 20.35 -11.14 7.98
C PHE A 352 20.00 -12.11 9.11
N ASP A 353 19.56 -13.29 8.74
CA ASP A 353 19.40 -14.37 9.70
C ASP A 353 20.75 -14.79 10.30
N PHE A 354 20.65 -15.45 11.46
CA PHE A 354 21.84 -15.99 12.10
C PHE A 354 22.56 -16.96 11.14
N ASP A 355 23.87 -16.76 11.01
CA ASP A 355 24.74 -17.59 10.16
C ASP A 355 24.37 -17.62 8.67
N LYS A 356 23.68 -16.58 8.16
CA LYS A 356 23.31 -16.43 6.76
C LYS A 356 24.01 -15.24 6.12
N SER A 357 24.35 -15.38 4.83
CA SER A 357 24.89 -14.31 3.98
C SER A 357 23.97 -13.94 2.83
N ASP A 358 22.91 -14.70 2.60
CA ASP A 358 21.85 -14.39 1.63
C ASP A 358 20.81 -13.46 2.27
N MET A 359 20.41 -12.45 1.49
CA MET A 359 19.42 -11.45 1.92
C MET A 359 18.01 -12.06 1.90
N LYS A 360 17.22 -11.72 2.91
CA LYS A 360 15.81 -12.15 2.97
C LYS A 360 15.03 -11.60 1.77
N PRO A 361 14.12 -12.39 1.18
CA PRO A 361 13.35 -11.97 -0.01
C PRO A 361 12.53 -10.69 0.18
N GLU A 362 12.12 -10.39 1.41
CA GLU A 362 11.38 -9.19 1.78
C GLU A 362 12.13 -7.88 1.47
N TYR A 363 13.46 -7.91 1.42
CA TYR A 363 14.28 -6.73 1.13
C TYR A 363 14.52 -6.47 -0.37
N PHE A 364 14.08 -7.33 -1.27
CA PHE A 364 14.31 -7.13 -2.71
C PHE A 364 13.60 -5.89 -3.26
N VAL A 365 12.43 -5.54 -2.72
CA VAL A 365 11.72 -4.32 -3.12
C VAL A 365 12.51 -3.08 -2.69
N GLN A 366 13.00 -3.06 -1.44
CA GLN A 366 13.85 -1.98 -0.94
C GLN A 366 15.16 -1.86 -1.71
N LEU A 367 15.71 -2.99 -2.17
CA LEU A 367 16.90 -3.01 -3.00
C LEU A 367 16.65 -2.39 -4.37
N ASP A 368 15.49 -2.61 -4.98
CA ASP A 368 15.11 -2.03 -6.27
C ASP A 368 14.90 -0.51 -6.16
N GLU A 369 14.30 -0.04 -5.06
CA GLU A 369 14.18 1.39 -4.74
C GLU A 369 15.55 2.03 -4.51
N LEU A 370 16.42 1.35 -3.76
CA LEU A 370 17.78 1.80 -3.50
C LEU A 370 18.58 1.95 -4.81
N VAL A 371 18.52 0.97 -5.71
CA VAL A 371 19.17 1.03 -7.03
C VAL A 371 18.67 2.23 -7.84
N SER A 372 17.37 2.50 -7.81
CA SER A 372 16.80 3.65 -8.50
C SER A 372 17.36 4.96 -7.97
N ALA A 373 17.44 5.09 -6.65
CA ALA A 373 18.02 6.26 -6.00
C ALA A 373 19.54 6.40 -6.25
N MET A 374 20.31 5.31 -6.19
CA MET A 374 21.75 5.33 -6.46
C MET A 374 22.07 5.75 -7.89
N LYS A 375 21.24 5.40 -8.85
CA LYS A 375 21.41 5.78 -10.28
C LYS A 375 21.25 7.28 -10.53
N GLU A 376 20.66 8.02 -9.61
CA GLU A 376 20.58 9.48 -9.69
C GLU A 376 21.93 10.18 -9.38
N PHE A 377 22.91 9.42 -8.87
CA PHE A 377 24.23 9.90 -8.51
C PHE A 377 25.34 9.22 -9.35
N PRO A 378 25.39 9.42 -10.68
CA PRO A 378 26.38 8.77 -11.53
C PRO A 378 27.80 9.21 -11.15
N GLY A 379 28.72 8.22 -11.04
CA GLY A 379 30.12 8.45 -10.69
C GLY A 379 30.40 8.55 -9.19
N VAL A 380 29.37 8.47 -8.35
CA VAL A 380 29.56 8.39 -6.89
C VAL A 380 29.89 6.96 -6.51
N VAL A 381 30.89 6.80 -5.62
CA VAL A 381 31.25 5.49 -5.08
C VAL A 381 30.50 5.22 -3.78
N PHE A 382 29.85 4.08 -3.70
CA PHE A 382 29.11 3.63 -2.52
C PHE A 382 29.88 2.53 -1.79
N GLU A 383 30.06 2.68 -0.48
CA GLU A 383 30.58 1.65 0.38
C GLU A 383 29.43 0.80 0.92
N ILE A 384 29.52 -0.50 0.73
CA ILE A 384 28.58 -1.52 1.20
C ILE A 384 29.28 -2.22 2.37
N SER A 385 28.86 -1.91 3.59
CA SER A 385 29.49 -2.40 4.82
C SER A 385 28.67 -3.55 5.42
N GLY A 386 29.25 -4.74 5.49
CA GLY A 386 28.62 -5.90 6.13
C GLY A 386 29.03 -6.01 7.61
N HIS A 387 28.07 -6.39 8.46
CA HIS A 387 28.25 -6.53 9.90
C HIS A 387 27.71 -7.85 10.43
N THR A 388 28.21 -8.30 11.58
CA THR A 388 27.71 -9.45 12.32
C THR A 388 27.39 -9.05 13.77
N ASP A 389 26.69 -9.92 14.47
CA ASP A 389 26.63 -9.85 15.92
C ASP A 389 27.94 -10.35 16.56
N GLU A 390 28.06 -10.22 17.88
CA GLU A 390 29.29 -10.53 18.64
C GLU A 390 29.55 -12.03 18.84
N ARG A 391 28.63 -12.90 18.40
CA ARG A 391 28.74 -14.36 18.57
C ARG A 391 29.69 -14.96 17.53
N GLY A 392 30.63 -15.79 18.00
CA GLY A 392 31.59 -16.45 17.15
C GLY A 392 33.02 -15.86 17.22
N SER A 393 33.94 -16.38 16.42
CA SER A 393 35.30 -15.87 16.35
C SER A 393 35.42 -14.64 15.44
N ASP A 394 36.34 -13.77 15.73
CA ASP A 394 36.62 -12.58 14.91
C ASP A 394 36.89 -12.96 13.44
N LYS A 395 37.74 -13.93 13.20
CA LYS A 395 38.04 -14.42 11.85
C LYS A 395 36.78 -14.91 11.10
N TYR A 396 35.88 -15.57 11.81
CA TYR A 396 34.63 -16.05 11.25
C TYR A 396 33.72 -14.89 10.91
N ASN A 397 33.53 -13.94 11.84
CA ASN A 397 32.66 -12.78 11.67
C ASN A 397 33.17 -11.84 10.58
N MET A 398 34.48 -11.63 10.47
CA MET A 398 35.07 -10.88 9.36
C MET A 398 34.73 -11.51 7.98
N ARG A 399 34.83 -12.85 7.86
CA ARG A 399 34.50 -13.55 6.64
C ARG A 399 33.00 -13.44 6.34
N LEU A 400 32.13 -13.73 7.32
CA LEU A 400 30.66 -13.70 7.12
C LEU A 400 30.14 -12.30 6.75
N SER A 401 30.71 -11.27 7.40
CA SER A 401 30.37 -9.89 7.07
C SER A 401 30.79 -9.50 5.65
N GLN A 402 31.97 -9.97 5.19
CA GLN A 402 32.39 -9.76 3.81
C GLN A 402 31.48 -10.48 2.81
N GLU A 403 31.09 -11.73 3.09
CA GLU A 403 30.17 -12.50 2.27
C GLU A 403 28.81 -11.79 2.13
N ARG A 404 28.30 -11.18 3.20
CA ARG A 404 27.08 -10.35 3.17
C ARG A 404 27.22 -9.12 2.29
N ALA A 405 28.30 -8.37 2.45
CA ALA A 405 28.59 -7.19 1.64
C ALA A 405 28.74 -7.54 0.15
N ASP A 406 29.46 -8.63 -0.16
CA ASP A 406 29.66 -9.11 -1.52
C ASP A 406 28.35 -9.59 -2.16
N TYR A 407 27.48 -10.24 -1.38
CA TYR A 407 26.16 -10.66 -1.85
C TYR A 407 25.28 -9.46 -2.24
N VAL A 408 25.19 -8.44 -1.38
CA VAL A 408 24.43 -7.21 -1.70
C VAL A 408 25.04 -6.49 -2.90
N ARG A 409 26.38 -6.37 -2.96
CA ARG A 409 27.07 -5.80 -4.13
C ARG A 409 26.71 -6.52 -5.43
N LYS A 410 26.69 -7.85 -5.42
CA LYS A 410 26.28 -8.66 -6.57
C LYS A 410 24.85 -8.33 -7.01
N LEU A 411 23.91 -8.26 -6.08
CA LEU A 411 22.53 -7.93 -6.38
C LEU A 411 22.35 -6.52 -6.95
N LEU A 412 23.12 -5.54 -6.50
CA LEU A 412 23.13 -4.18 -7.05
C LEU A 412 23.67 -4.16 -8.50
N ILE A 413 24.73 -4.94 -8.79
CA ILE A 413 25.26 -5.07 -10.16
C ILE A 413 24.24 -5.74 -11.09
N GLU A 414 23.58 -6.81 -10.64
CA GLU A 414 22.53 -7.49 -11.40
C GLU A 414 21.35 -6.55 -11.75
N ARG A 415 21.15 -5.49 -10.96
CA ARG A 415 20.15 -4.44 -11.19
C ARG A 415 20.66 -3.23 -11.97
N GLY A 416 21.89 -3.33 -12.48
CA GLY A 416 22.49 -2.37 -13.41
C GLY A 416 23.29 -1.25 -12.76
N MET A 417 23.75 -1.40 -11.52
CA MET A 417 24.77 -0.53 -10.94
C MET A 417 26.14 -0.88 -11.52
N SER A 418 26.97 0.15 -11.71
CA SER A 418 28.36 -0.03 -12.20
C SER A 418 29.22 -0.70 -11.10
N PRO A 419 29.98 -1.77 -11.41
CA PRO A 419 30.89 -2.39 -10.43
C PRO A 419 31.94 -1.43 -9.85
N ASN A 420 32.29 -0.37 -10.59
CA ASN A 420 33.29 0.63 -10.17
C ASN A 420 32.73 1.65 -9.17
N GLU A 421 31.40 1.74 -9.06
CA GLU A 421 30.71 2.60 -8.13
C GLU A 421 30.38 1.89 -6.80
N LEU A 422 30.78 0.62 -6.64
CA LEU A 422 30.41 -0.22 -5.51
C LEU A 422 31.64 -0.84 -4.83
N LYS A 423 31.85 -0.53 -3.55
CA LYS A 423 32.94 -1.08 -2.73
C LYS A 423 32.35 -1.88 -1.56
N ALA A 424 32.51 -3.19 -1.55
CA ALA A 424 32.04 -4.06 -0.47
C ALA A 424 33.15 -4.29 0.58
N ILE A 425 32.80 -4.12 1.85
CA ILE A 425 33.73 -4.25 2.99
C ILE A 425 33.04 -4.99 4.14
N GLY A 426 33.66 -6.08 4.62
CA GLY A 426 33.26 -6.74 5.87
C GLY A 426 33.85 -6.03 7.07
N LYS A 427 33.04 -5.73 8.06
CA LYS A 427 33.40 -5.03 9.30
C LYS A 427 33.36 -5.97 10.53
N GLY A 428 32.95 -7.23 10.34
CA GLY A 428 32.75 -8.15 11.46
C GLY A 428 31.75 -7.60 12.47
N PHE A 429 32.04 -7.78 13.75
CA PHE A 429 31.27 -7.23 14.88
C PHE A 429 31.89 -5.96 15.48
N HIS A 430 32.87 -5.35 14.79
CA HIS A 430 33.59 -4.20 15.35
C HIS A 430 32.77 -2.91 15.34
N GLU A 431 31.71 -2.82 14.50
CA GLU A 431 30.82 -1.67 14.39
C GLU A 431 29.37 -2.10 14.70
N THR A 432 29.15 -2.67 15.91
CA THR A 432 27.78 -3.03 16.35
C THR A 432 26.96 -1.80 16.68
N VAL A 433 25.68 -1.83 16.31
CA VAL A 433 24.69 -0.80 16.68
C VAL A 433 24.29 -0.98 18.14
N ILE A 434 24.04 -2.23 18.55
CA ILE A 434 23.73 -2.55 19.94
C ILE A 434 24.93 -3.29 20.52
N LYS A 435 25.62 -2.64 21.46
CA LYS A 435 26.74 -3.22 22.22
C LYS A 435 26.21 -4.15 23.30
N ASN A 436 26.84 -5.31 23.45
CA ASN A 436 26.48 -6.32 24.46
C ASN A 436 25.03 -6.79 24.31
N ALA A 437 24.58 -7.03 23.08
CA ALA A 437 23.25 -7.56 22.78
C ALA A 437 22.94 -8.81 23.61
N GLN A 438 21.79 -8.88 24.25
CA GLN A 438 21.37 -9.98 25.12
C GLN A 438 20.18 -10.76 24.54
N THR A 439 19.40 -10.15 23.67
CA THR A 439 18.23 -10.75 23.07
C THR A 439 18.44 -11.00 21.58
N GLU A 440 17.69 -11.94 21.00
CA GLU A 440 17.80 -12.23 19.57
C GLU A 440 17.41 -11.03 18.68
N PRO A 441 16.40 -10.22 18.98
CA PRO A 441 16.13 -8.99 18.25
C PRO A 441 17.29 -7.98 18.27
N GLU A 442 18.01 -7.85 19.39
CA GLU A 442 19.19 -6.99 19.50
C GLU A 442 20.36 -7.54 18.66
N HIS A 443 20.57 -8.85 18.67
CA HIS A 443 21.56 -9.49 17.81
C HIS A 443 21.22 -9.31 16.32
N GLU A 444 19.94 -9.40 15.96
CA GLU A 444 19.48 -9.21 14.58
C GLU A 444 19.83 -7.81 14.07
N GLN A 445 19.67 -6.76 14.86
CA GLN A 445 20.05 -5.39 14.47
C GLN A 445 21.55 -5.23 14.19
N ASN A 446 22.39 -6.05 14.78
CA ASN A 446 23.82 -6.07 14.51
C ASN A 446 24.16 -6.84 13.23
N ARG A 447 23.35 -7.83 12.83
CA ARG A 447 23.52 -8.61 11.59
C ARG A 447 22.93 -7.88 10.41
N ARG A 448 23.63 -6.89 9.90
CA ARG A 448 23.15 -5.99 8.85
C ARG A 448 24.17 -5.73 7.76
N VAL A 449 23.68 -5.17 6.67
CA VAL A 449 24.51 -4.47 5.67
C VAL A 449 24.00 -3.03 5.60
N ASP A 450 24.87 -2.06 5.73
CA ASP A 450 24.60 -0.66 5.48
C ASP A 450 25.35 -0.17 4.23
N ILE A 451 24.80 0.87 3.59
CA ILE A 451 25.37 1.46 2.38
C ILE A 451 25.49 2.96 2.59
N LYS A 452 26.66 3.51 2.31
CA LYS A 452 26.93 4.95 2.42
C LYS A 452 27.73 5.47 1.24
N ILE A 453 27.64 6.76 0.98
CA ILE A 453 28.51 7.43 0.00
C ILE A 453 29.92 7.48 0.57
N LEU A 454 30.87 7.04 -0.24
CA LEU A 454 32.30 7.13 0.06
C LEU A 454 32.76 8.50 -0.40
N ASN A 455 32.86 9.45 0.54
CA ASN A 455 33.48 10.74 0.23
C ASN A 455 34.98 10.56 0.14
N GLU A 456 35.59 10.92 -1.00
CA GLU A 456 37.04 11.07 -1.14
C GLU A 456 37.55 12.27 -0.32
#